data_1d20fa92613a35281433f59c6f2bd888
#
_entry.id   1d20fa92613a35281433f59c6f2bd888
#
_cell.length_a   1.000
_cell.length_b   1.000
_cell.length_c   1.000
_cell.angle_alpha   90.00
_cell.angle_beta   90.00
_cell.angle_gamma   90.00
#
_symmetry.space_group_name_H-M   'P 1'
#
loop_
_entity.id
_entity.type
_entity.pdbx_description
1 polymer ?
#
loop_
_entity_poly.entity_id
_entity_poly.type
_entity_poly.pdbx_seq_one_letter_code
_entity_poly.pdbx_strand_id
1 'polypeptide(L)'
;MRKNRGSLSALMVCLVLSAMTLVGLVFDGGAGINEYMRLADVAENAARVGAQEVSGIRAGDIHIDVRSAINASQTYLRRHGLNGTVSVTTDSVVVEVSGSAEFQILGLVGLSSRRIRVLRSARLVAG
;
A
#
# COMPACT_ATOMS: atom_id res chain seq x y z
N MET A 1 -16.17 31.08 -44.20
CA MET A 1 -15.01 31.09 -43.31
C MET A 1 -15.32 31.26 -41.83
N ARG A 2 -16.52 31.66 -41.46
CA ARG A 2 -16.92 31.78 -40.04
C ARG A 2 -17.11 30.43 -39.32
N LYS A 3 -17.35 29.32 -40.04
CA LYS A 3 -17.59 27.98 -39.44
C LYS A 3 -16.34 27.31 -38.85
N ASN A 4 -15.13 27.70 -39.25
CA ASN A 4 -13.89 27.07 -38.78
C ASN A 4 -13.32 27.67 -37.49
N ARG A 5 -13.74 28.85 -37.08
CA ARG A 5 -13.24 29.49 -35.84
C ARG A 5 -13.80 28.82 -34.56
N GLY A 6 -15.06 28.40 -34.59
CA GLY A 6 -15.67 27.66 -33.48
C GLY A 6 -15.09 26.25 -33.33
N SER A 7 -14.75 25.61 -34.46
CA SER A 7 -14.13 24.27 -34.48
C SER A 7 -12.70 24.28 -33.90
N LEU A 8 -11.90 25.32 -34.22
CA LEU A 8 -10.56 25.50 -33.67
C LEU A 8 -10.57 25.74 -32.14
N SER A 9 -11.51 26.56 -31.67
CA SER A 9 -11.65 26.80 -30.20
C SER A 9 -12.07 25.54 -29.47
N ALA A 10 -13.01 24.76 -30.02
CA ALA A 10 -13.42 23.47 -29.44
C ALA A 10 -12.26 22.48 -29.45
N LEU A 11 -11.48 22.40 -30.53
CA LEU A 11 -10.29 21.56 -30.59
C LEU A 11 -9.25 21.93 -29.52
N MET A 12 -8.98 23.23 -29.35
CA MET A 12 -8.06 23.74 -28.33
C MET A 12 -8.51 23.40 -26.93
N VAL A 13 -9.79 23.57 -26.62
CA VAL A 13 -10.35 23.21 -25.32
C VAL A 13 -10.21 21.71 -25.07
N CYS A 14 -10.56 20.86 -26.04
CA CYS A 14 -10.39 19.41 -25.92
C CYS A 14 -8.93 19.00 -25.72
N LEU A 15 -8.00 19.65 -26.41
CA LEU A 15 -6.58 19.37 -26.30
C LEU A 15 -6.04 19.75 -24.91
N VAL A 16 -6.42 20.91 -24.39
CA VAL A 16 -6.05 21.35 -23.04
C VAL A 16 -6.61 20.41 -21.98
N LEU A 17 -7.90 20.05 -22.08
CA LEU A 17 -8.54 19.12 -21.14
C LEU A 17 -7.89 17.74 -21.17
N SER A 18 -7.54 17.24 -22.36
CA SER A 18 -6.83 15.97 -22.51
C SER A 18 -5.45 16.01 -21.86
N ALA A 19 -4.70 17.09 -22.08
CA ALA A 19 -3.39 17.29 -21.48
C ALA A 19 -3.48 17.36 -19.94
N MET A 20 -4.45 18.10 -19.41
CA MET A 20 -4.68 18.18 -17.95
C MET A 20 -5.05 16.83 -17.37
N THR A 21 -5.87 16.05 -18.07
CA THR A 21 -6.25 14.70 -17.63
C THR A 21 -5.03 13.76 -17.59
N LEU A 22 -4.17 13.82 -18.60
CA LEU A 22 -2.94 13.01 -18.63
C LEU A 22 -1.98 13.39 -17.50
N VAL A 23 -1.78 14.69 -17.25
CA VAL A 23 -0.95 15.16 -16.14
C VAL A 23 -1.53 14.70 -14.79
N GLY A 24 -2.86 14.82 -14.63
CA GLY A 24 -3.56 14.35 -13.44
C GLY A 24 -3.37 12.86 -13.20
N LEU A 25 -3.50 12.07 -14.25
CA LEU A 25 -3.34 10.61 -14.19
C LEU A 25 -1.91 10.22 -13.76
N VAL A 26 -0.90 10.89 -14.30
CA VAL A 26 0.50 10.63 -13.95
C VAL A 26 0.78 11.05 -12.51
N PHE A 27 0.33 12.22 -12.11
CA PHE A 27 0.56 12.76 -10.75
C PHE A 27 -0.14 11.92 -9.68
N ASP A 28 -1.44 11.69 -9.85
CA ASP A 28 -2.24 10.94 -8.88
C ASP A 28 -1.91 9.44 -8.91
N GLY A 29 -1.54 8.91 -10.08
CA GLY A 29 -1.02 7.54 -10.21
C GLY A 29 0.28 7.35 -9.46
N GLY A 30 1.20 8.32 -9.55
CA GLY A 30 2.45 8.33 -8.80
C GLY A 30 2.23 8.36 -7.28
N ALA A 31 1.29 9.16 -6.80
CA ALA A 31 0.91 9.20 -5.39
C ALA A 31 0.37 7.85 -4.91
N GLY A 32 -0.44 7.18 -5.73
CA GLY A 32 -0.95 5.84 -5.44
C GLY A 32 0.16 4.78 -5.33
N ILE A 33 1.14 4.83 -6.22
CA ILE A 33 2.31 3.93 -6.19
C ILE A 33 3.15 4.17 -4.94
N ASN A 34 3.42 5.42 -4.59
CA ASN A 34 4.19 5.76 -3.39
C ASN A 34 3.50 5.26 -2.13
N GLU A 35 2.20 5.41 -2.01
CA GLU A 35 1.44 4.89 -0.88
C GLU A 35 1.46 3.36 -0.83
N TYR A 36 1.30 2.70 -1.97
CA TYR A 36 1.42 1.24 -2.06
C TYR A 36 2.80 0.77 -1.58
N MET A 37 3.89 1.40 -2.03
CA MET A 37 5.25 1.05 -1.63
C MET A 37 5.46 1.26 -0.13
N ARG A 38 4.96 2.36 0.43
CA ARG A 38 5.03 2.62 1.87
C ARG A 38 4.31 1.55 2.67
N LEU A 39 3.09 1.19 2.28
CA LEU A 39 2.31 0.13 2.93
C LEU A 39 3.00 -1.22 2.81
N ALA A 40 3.55 -1.54 1.64
CA ALA A 40 4.27 -2.78 1.39
C ALA A 40 5.52 -2.92 2.26
N ASP A 41 6.32 -1.86 2.37
CA ASP A 41 7.53 -1.84 3.20
C ASP A 41 7.19 -2.02 4.69
N VAL A 42 6.20 -1.31 5.19
CA VAL A 42 5.78 -1.42 6.59
C VAL A 42 5.20 -2.81 6.87
N ALA A 43 4.38 -3.36 5.98
CA ALA A 43 3.80 -4.69 6.14
C ALA A 43 4.88 -5.79 6.13
N GLU A 44 5.84 -5.70 5.22
CA GLU A 44 6.95 -6.64 5.13
C GLU A 44 7.83 -6.61 6.38
N ASN A 45 8.20 -5.43 6.85
CA ASN A 45 8.98 -5.29 8.07
C ASN A 45 8.21 -5.75 9.31
N ALA A 46 6.92 -5.47 9.41
CA ALA A 46 6.07 -5.98 10.48
C ALA A 46 6.02 -7.52 10.49
N ALA A 47 5.90 -8.14 9.31
CA ALA A 47 5.92 -9.59 9.18
C ALA A 47 7.29 -10.18 9.60
N ARG A 48 8.39 -9.55 9.21
CA ARG A 48 9.75 -9.96 9.61
C ARG A 48 9.97 -9.85 11.12
N VAL A 49 9.54 -8.76 11.73
CA VAL A 49 9.62 -8.57 13.18
C VAL A 49 8.84 -9.65 13.91
N GLY A 50 7.63 -9.98 13.45
CA GLY A 50 6.85 -11.08 14.01
C GLY A 50 7.52 -12.44 13.84
N ALA A 51 8.12 -12.70 12.68
CA ALA A 51 8.79 -13.97 12.39
C ALA A 51 10.08 -14.18 13.20
N GLN A 52 10.62 -13.15 13.82
CA GLN A 52 11.78 -13.24 14.72
C GLN A 52 11.40 -13.68 16.13
N GLU A 53 10.12 -13.64 16.48
CA GLU A 53 9.60 -14.10 17.78
C GLU A 53 9.52 -15.63 17.79
N VAL A 54 10.64 -16.27 18.10
CA VAL A 54 10.78 -17.73 18.07
C VAL A 54 10.76 -18.34 19.47
N SER A 55 10.22 -19.54 19.54
CA SER A 55 10.15 -20.36 20.74
C SER A 55 10.70 -21.76 20.46
N GLY A 56 10.94 -22.55 21.50
CA GLY A 56 11.37 -23.94 21.36
C GLY A 56 12.85 -24.15 21.06
N ILE A 57 13.68 -23.11 21.11
CA ILE A 57 15.12 -23.19 20.76
C ILE A 57 15.86 -24.25 21.60
N ARG A 58 15.55 -24.34 22.90
CA ARG A 58 16.20 -25.30 23.80
C ARG A 58 15.75 -26.75 23.59
N ALA A 59 14.55 -26.93 23.06
CA ALA A 59 13.98 -28.25 22.78
C ALA A 59 14.31 -28.77 21.39
N GLY A 60 14.94 -27.96 20.54
CA GLY A 60 15.24 -28.30 19.14
C GLY A 60 14.03 -28.22 18.18
N ASP A 61 12.87 -27.82 18.70
CA ASP A 61 11.64 -27.61 17.94
C ASP A 61 11.38 -26.10 17.81
N ILE A 62 12.04 -25.49 16.86
CA ILE A 62 11.98 -24.03 16.65
C ILE A 62 10.71 -23.70 15.88
N HIS A 63 9.84 -22.92 16.51
CA HIS A 63 8.61 -22.42 15.90
C HIS A 63 8.36 -20.96 16.30
N ILE A 64 7.47 -20.30 15.57
CA ILE A 64 7.09 -18.92 15.87
C ILE A 64 6.15 -18.91 17.07
N ASP A 65 6.46 -18.10 18.07
CA ASP A 65 5.54 -17.82 19.18
C ASP A 65 4.41 -16.92 18.69
N VAL A 66 3.23 -17.50 18.53
CA VAL A 66 2.06 -16.85 17.92
C VAL A 66 1.69 -15.55 18.63
N ARG A 67 1.64 -15.57 19.97
CA ARG A 67 1.24 -14.40 20.75
C ARG A 67 2.27 -13.27 20.68
N SER A 68 3.52 -13.61 20.86
CA SER A 68 4.63 -12.65 20.76
C SER A 68 4.75 -12.09 19.35
N ALA A 69 4.60 -12.92 18.33
CA ALA A 69 4.63 -12.51 16.93
C ALA A 69 3.51 -11.52 16.59
N ILE A 70 2.28 -11.81 17.01
CA ILE A 70 1.15 -10.89 16.82
C ILE A 70 1.42 -9.55 17.49
N ASN A 71 1.85 -9.57 18.75
CA ASN A 71 2.12 -8.35 19.52
C ASN A 71 3.25 -7.52 18.89
N ALA A 72 4.33 -8.16 18.49
CA ALA A 72 5.47 -7.50 17.84
C ALA A 72 5.08 -6.86 16.50
N SER A 73 4.38 -7.59 15.64
CA SER A 73 3.90 -7.11 14.36
C SER A 73 2.92 -5.94 14.51
N GLN A 74 1.94 -6.07 15.40
CA GLN A 74 0.96 -5.01 15.65
C GLN A 74 1.59 -3.76 16.27
N THR A 75 2.55 -3.92 17.16
CA THR A 75 3.30 -2.79 17.74
C THR A 75 4.08 -2.06 16.67
N TYR A 76 4.71 -2.80 15.76
CA TYR A 76 5.42 -2.20 14.63
C TYR A 76 4.47 -1.40 13.73
N LEU A 77 3.31 -1.96 13.37
CA LEU A 77 2.30 -1.28 12.56
C LEU A 77 1.81 0.01 13.23
N ARG A 78 1.50 -0.04 14.52
CA ARG A 78 1.04 1.13 15.28
C ARG A 78 2.08 2.25 15.35
N ARG A 79 3.37 1.90 15.48
CA ARG A 79 4.47 2.89 15.43
C ARG A 79 4.54 3.63 14.10
N HIS A 80 4.09 3.01 13.02
CA HIS A 80 4.04 3.60 11.70
C HIS A 80 2.66 4.17 11.34
N GLY A 81 1.77 4.30 12.33
CA GLY A 81 0.44 4.87 12.14
C GLY A 81 -0.50 4.02 11.31
N LEU A 82 -0.24 2.70 11.22
CA LEU A 82 -1.05 1.76 10.45
C LEU A 82 -1.80 0.79 11.36
N ASN A 83 -2.97 0.37 10.89
CA ASN A 83 -3.71 -0.74 11.42
C ASN A 83 -3.72 -1.87 10.41
N GLY A 84 -3.53 -3.08 10.87
CA GLY A 84 -3.51 -4.24 10.00
C GLY A 84 -3.94 -5.51 10.71
N THR A 85 -4.16 -6.55 9.92
CA THR A 85 -4.45 -7.90 10.40
C THR A 85 -3.17 -8.73 10.35
N VAL A 86 -2.85 -9.41 11.44
CA VAL A 86 -1.69 -10.29 11.55
C VAL A 86 -2.18 -11.72 11.73
N SER A 87 -1.77 -12.60 10.84
CA SER A 87 -2.03 -14.03 10.90
C SER A 87 -0.71 -14.77 11.06
N VAL A 88 -0.64 -15.65 12.04
CA VAL A 88 0.59 -16.37 12.40
C VAL A 88 0.33 -17.87 12.34
N THR A 89 1.23 -18.56 11.66
CA THR A 89 1.33 -20.03 11.67
C THR A 89 2.60 -20.47 12.39
N THR A 90 2.89 -21.76 12.41
CA THR A 90 4.09 -22.30 13.08
C THR A 90 5.39 -21.81 12.43
N ASP A 91 5.38 -21.48 11.15
CA ASP A 91 6.54 -21.15 10.34
C ASP A 91 6.47 -19.82 9.59
N SER A 92 5.33 -19.13 9.64
CA SER A 92 5.14 -17.91 8.87
C SER A 92 4.24 -16.88 9.57
N VAL A 93 4.51 -15.63 9.27
CA VAL A 93 3.69 -14.48 9.68
C VAL A 93 3.22 -13.76 8.44
N VAL A 94 1.91 -13.54 8.35
CA VAL A 94 1.26 -12.82 7.25
C VAL A 94 0.66 -11.54 7.80
N VAL A 95 1.02 -10.42 7.21
CA VAL A 95 0.52 -9.10 7.59
C VAL A 95 -0.25 -8.49 6.41
N GLU A 96 -1.48 -8.10 6.67
CA GLU A 96 -2.32 -7.35 5.74
C GLU A 96 -2.55 -5.95 6.26
N VAL A 97 -2.20 -4.95 5.49
CA VAL A 97 -2.45 -3.54 5.78
C VAL A 97 -3.27 -2.89 4.68
N SER A 98 -4.06 -1.90 5.05
CA SER A 98 -4.82 -1.11 4.09
C SER A 98 -4.59 0.37 4.33
N GLY A 99 -4.62 1.13 3.26
CA GLY A 99 -4.51 2.57 3.26
C GLY A 99 -5.31 3.16 2.12
N SER A 100 -5.27 4.47 1.99
CA SER A 100 -5.93 5.18 0.90
C SER A 100 -4.97 6.19 0.28
N ALA A 101 -4.96 6.25 -1.05
CA ALA A 101 -4.32 7.33 -1.77
C ALA A 101 -5.38 8.36 -2.17
N GLU A 102 -5.18 9.59 -1.76
CA GLU A 102 -6.06 10.71 -2.14
C GLU A 102 -5.62 11.27 -3.49
N PHE A 103 -6.58 11.42 -4.39
CA PHE A 103 -6.34 12.02 -5.68
C PHE A 103 -6.55 13.53 -5.60
N GLN A 104 -5.52 14.30 -5.92
CA GLN A 104 -5.59 15.76 -5.89
C GLN A 104 -6.17 16.33 -7.17
N ILE A 105 -5.71 15.87 -8.32
CA ILE A 105 -6.13 16.38 -9.63
C ILE A 105 -7.39 15.66 -10.11
N LEU A 106 -7.46 14.35 -10.01
CA LEU A 106 -8.63 13.56 -10.38
C LEU A 106 -9.83 13.80 -9.42
N GLY A 107 -9.58 14.31 -8.23
CA GLY A 107 -10.61 14.76 -7.32
C GLY A 107 -11.51 15.86 -7.90
N LEU A 108 -10.99 16.68 -8.80
CA LEU A 108 -11.74 17.72 -9.50
C LEU A 108 -12.82 17.15 -10.45
N VAL A 109 -12.64 15.92 -10.92
CA VAL A 109 -13.60 15.21 -11.78
C VAL A 109 -14.40 14.13 -11.04
N GLY A 110 -14.38 14.11 -9.72
CA GLY A 110 -15.19 13.23 -8.88
C GLY A 110 -14.51 11.96 -8.41
N LEU A 111 -13.24 11.74 -8.74
CA LEU A 111 -12.45 10.59 -8.28
C LEU A 111 -11.57 11.03 -7.09
N SER A 112 -12.07 10.87 -5.87
CA SER A 112 -11.43 11.46 -4.69
C SER A 112 -10.36 10.61 -4.03
N SER A 113 -10.51 9.26 -4.04
CA SER A 113 -9.57 8.38 -3.34
C SER A 113 -9.62 6.95 -3.87
N ARG A 114 -8.54 6.23 -3.68
CA ARG A 114 -8.45 4.81 -3.96
C ARG A 114 -8.00 4.06 -2.71
N ARG A 115 -8.72 3.01 -2.34
CA ARG A 115 -8.30 2.11 -1.27
C ARG A 115 -7.21 1.17 -1.77
N ILE A 116 -6.12 1.05 -1.01
CA ILE A 116 -5.00 0.17 -1.30
C ILE A 116 -4.92 -0.87 -0.19
N ARG A 117 -4.84 -2.13 -0.58
CA ARG A 117 -4.62 -3.26 0.33
C ARG A 117 -3.34 -3.96 -0.05
N VAL A 118 -2.50 -4.23 0.94
CA VAL A 118 -1.22 -4.90 0.74
C VAL A 118 -1.09 -6.06 1.71
N LEU A 119 -0.72 -7.22 1.17
CA LEU A 119 -0.44 -8.44 1.91
C LEU A 119 1.04 -8.78 1.77
N ARG A 120 1.72 -9.01 2.89
CA ARG A 120 3.12 -9.43 2.92
C ARG A 120 3.31 -10.56 3.93
N SER A 121 4.23 -11.45 3.64
CA SER A 121 4.54 -12.57 4.52
C SER A 121 6.03 -12.70 4.75
N ALA A 122 6.39 -13.16 5.94
CA ALA A 122 7.75 -13.58 6.27
C ALA A 122 7.71 -15.00 6.84
N ARG A 123 8.69 -15.80 6.50
CA ARG A 123 8.85 -17.16 7.00
C ARG A 123 10.01 -17.24 7.99
N LEU A 124 9.87 -18.15 8.94
CA LEU A 124 10.99 -18.56 9.77
C LEU A 124 12.04 -19.21 8.87
N VAL A 125 13.22 -18.62 8.84
CA VAL A 125 14.36 -19.23 8.15
C VAL A 125 15.05 -20.12 9.17
N ALA A 126 14.81 -21.41 9.09
CA ALA A 126 15.61 -22.41 9.78
C ALA A 126 16.96 -22.51 9.03
N GLY A 127 17.92 -21.76 9.54
CA GLY A 127 19.29 -21.78 9.03
C GLY A 127 20.04 -23.04 9.48
#